data_225ffc4af4608a3fe332c478e9a3491c
#
_entry.id   225ffc4af4608a3fe332c478e9a3491c
#
_cell.length_a   1.000
_cell.length_b   1.000
_cell.length_c   1.000
_cell.angle_alpha   90.00
_cell.angle_beta   90.00
_cell.angle_gamma   90.00
#
_symmetry.space_group_name_H-M   'P 1'
#
loop_
_entity.id
_entity.type
_entity.pdbx_description
1 polymer ?
#
loop_
_entity_poly.entity_id
_entity_poly.type
_entity_poly.pdbx_seq_one_letter_code
_entity_poly.pdbx_strand_id
1 'polypeptide(L)'
;MRDPFHFQWHITNLCNLHCEHCYQDDFSTKRDLDWSGLRKVSDNLLHTLSEWDQKACIHVTGGEPLLKPELLPLLDHLDRQSFVDELGIITNGLLVDREKMRRLSDFSKLKKIKISLDGADAETNDAIRSRGVFEKVMQNISWASKEKRFEVIVMFTVMKKNLRNLPSLFKLCQDSGINGLIIERFIPLGKGKGVMNEVLHREEWSEMVGMLTRFFSIEGEDHSVLPYQAFQIRFSEEEPELLGAPCVIGVDGLCIMPEGNVFPCRRFPVSIGNLLETPLKKIWRQSDLLQELRKKENLKGRCGRCGVKDCRGCRSLAYALTHDYLAEDPHCAYPMT
;
A
#
# COMPACT_ATOMS: atom_id res chain seq x y z
N MET A 1 15.95 14.35 -12.39
CA MET A 1 14.48 14.17 -12.54
C MET A 1 13.90 14.16 -11.15
N ARG A 2 12.70 14.68 -10.95
CA ARG A 2 11.98 14.56 -9.67
C ARG A 2 11.51 13.11 -9.54
N ASP A 3 11.44 12.61 -8.30
CA ASP A 3 10.85 11.30 -8.02
C ASP A 3 9.39 11.27 -8.50
N PRO A 4 8.91 10.12 -9.04
CA PRO A 4 7.55 10.03 -9.55
C PRO A 4 6.52 10.25 -8.44
N PHE A 5 5.38 10.83 -8.79
CA PHE A 5 4.25 10.95 -7.87
C PHE A 5 3.53 9.60 -7.75
N HIS A 6 3.15 9.20 -6.53
CA HIS A 6 2.58 7.88 -6.26
C HIS A 6 1.07 7.94 -6.08
N PHE A 7 0.34 7.20 -6.90
CA PHE A 7 -1.10 7.01 -6.74
C PHE A 7 -1.43 5.55 -6.39
N GLN A 8 -2.24 5.37 -5.34
CA GLN A 8 -2.99 4.14 -5.16
C GLN A 8 -4.43 4.43 -5.62
N TRP A 9 -4.86 3.80 -6.70
CA TRP A 9 -6.17 4.04 -7.26
C TRP A 9 -7.10 2.84 -7.00
N HIS A 10 -8.02 3.03 -6.07
CA HIS A 10 -9.13 2.10 -5.84
C HIS A 10 -10.17 2.30 -6.94
N ILE A 11 -10.39 1.30 -7.76
CA ILE A 11 -11.34 1.38 -8.86
C ILE A 11 -12.69 0.73 -8.57
N THR A 12 -12.77 -0.05 -7.48
CA THR A 12 -14.00 -0.72 -7.04
C THR A 12 -13.96 -1.04 -5.55
N ASN A 13 -15.14 -1.06 -4.92
CA ASN A 13 -15.27 -1.62 -3.57
C ASN A 13 -15.57 -3.12 -3.59
N LEU A 14 -15.97 -3.70 -4.74
CA LEU A 14 -16.27 -5.12 -4.85
C LEU A 14 -15.05 -5.97 -4.54
N CYS A 15 -15.22 -6.98 -3.69
CA CYS A 15 -14.22 -7.98 -3.40
C CYS A 15 -14.85 -9.36 -3.25
N ASN A 16 -14.15 -10.38 -3.70
CA ASN A 16 -14.51 -11.79 -3.51
C ASN A 16 -14.00 -12.37 -2.18
N LEU A 17 -13.32 -11.55 -1.35
CA LEU A 17 -12.90 -11.87 0.00
C LEU A 17 -13.40 -10.84 1.00
N HIS A 18 -13.59 -11.29 2.25
CA HIS A 18 -13.99 -10.45 3.37
C HIS A 18 -13.02 -10.63 4.54
N CYS A 19 -11.74 -10.35 4.28
CA CYS A 19 -10.65 -10.54 5.23
C CYS A 19 -10.95 -9.89 6.60
N GLU A 20 -10.48 -10.51 7.67
CA GLU A 20 -10.73 -10.05 9.04
C GLU A 20 -10.17 -8.65 9.31
N HIS A 21 -8.99 -8.36 8.75
CA HIS A 21 -8.25 -7.10 8.92
C HIS A 21 -8.59 -6.03 7.87
N CYS A 22 -9.62 -6.25 7.04
CA CYS A 22 -9.91 -5.35 5.93
C CYS A 22 -10.22 -3.93 6.40
N TYR A 23 -9.57 -2.93 5.80
CA TYR A 23 -9.79 -1.51 6.11
C TYR A 23 -11.10 -0.95 5.53
N GLN A 24 -11.77 -1.70 4.65
CA GLN A 24 -13.10 -1.35 4.14
C GLN A 24 -14.21 -2.19 4.80
N ASP A 25 -15.40 -1.65 4.82
CA ASP A 25 -16.63 -2.25 5.35
C ASP A 25 -17.78 -2.23 4.34
N ASP A 26 -17.69 -1.41 3.29
CA ASP A 26 -18.59 -1.43 2.14
C ASP A 26 -17.96 -2.17 0.97
N PHE A 27 -18.61 -3.20 0.49
CA PHE A 27 -18.21 -4.03 -0.65
C PHE A 27 -19.19 -3.87 -1.84
N SER A 28 -20.02 -2.83 -1.82
CA SER A 28 -20.98 -2.56 -2.90
C SER A 28 -20.32 -1.75 -4.03
N THR A 29 -20.84 -1.97 -5.24
CA THR A 29 -20.42 -1.20 -6.44
C THR A 29 -21.26 0.05 -6.69
N LYS A 30 -22.16 0.40 -5.77
CA LYS A 30 -23.14 1.49 -5.99
C LYS A 30 -22.51 2.86 -6.28
N ARG A 31 -21.30 3.07 -5.78
CA ARG A 31 -20.54 4.33 -5.94
C ARG A 31 -19.33 4.16 -6.87
N ASP A 32 -19.11 2.97 -7.40
CA ASP A 32 -18.01 2.73 -8.33
C ASP A 32 -18.21 3.52 -9.62
N LEU A 33 -17.17 4.21 -10.06
CA LEU A 33 -17.20 4.91 -11.34
C LEU A 33 -17.25 3.91 -12.49
N ASP A 34 -18.06 4.23 -13.49
CA ASP A 34 -18.04 3.62 -14.80
C ASP A 34 -16.83 4.09 -15.61
N TRP A 35 -16.69 3.59 -16.84
CA TRP A 35 -15.61 4.00 -17.74
C TRP A 35 -15.54 5.52 -17.95
N SER A 36 -16.67 6.19 -18.11
CA SER A 36 -16.71 7.64 -18.29
C SER A 36 -16.15 8.39 -17.09
N GLY A 37 -16.52 7.95 -15.86
CA GLY A 37 -16.01 8.51 -14.62
C GLY A 37 -14.50 8.25 -14.44
N LEU A 38 -14.05 7.01 -14.70
CA LEU A 38 -12.62 6.66 -14.63
C LEU A 38 -11.79 7.50 -15.62
N ARG A 39 -12.30 7.72 -16.83
CA ARG A 39 -11.66 8.61 -17.83
C ARG A 39 -11.50 10.02 -17.30
N LYS A 40 -12.59 10.62 -16.77
CA LYS A 40 -12.53 12.00 -16.23
C LYS A 40 -11.51 12.13 -15.10
N VAL A 41 -11.46 11.15 -14.19
CA VAL A 41 -10.45 11.10 -13.12
C VAL A 41 -9.04 11.02 -13.73
N SER A 42 -8.82 10.11 -14.68
CA SER A 42 -7.53 9.98 -15.37
C SER A 42 -7.11 11.28 -16.07
N ASP A 43 -8.01 11.90 -16.82
CA ASP A 43 -7.73 13.14 -17.55
C ASP A 43 -7.35 14.29 -16.58
N ASN A 44 -8.02 14.37 -15.41
CA ASN A 44 -7.68 15.32 -14.35
C ASN A 44 -6.26 15.09 -13.79
N LEU A 45 -5.89 13.83 -13.52
CA LEU A 45 -4.55 13.46 -13.07
C LEU A 45 -3.49 13.86 -14.11
N LEU A 46 -3.68 13.40 -15.35
CA LEU A 46 -2.72 13.58 -16.44
C LEU A 46 -2.51 15.06 -16.77
N HIS A 47 -3.57 15.85 -16.76
CA HIS A 47 -3.47 17.30 -16.93
C HIS A 47 -2.60 17.93 -15.84
N THR A 48 -2.83 17.57 -14.58
CA THR A 48 -2.04 18.11 -13.47
C THR A 48 -0.57 17.64 -13.51
N LEU A 49 -0.31 16.38 -13.86
CA LEU A 49 1.05 15.86 -14.03
C LEU A 49 1.80 16.58 -15.14
N SER A 50 1.11 16.86 -16.25
CA SER A 50 1.67 17.67 -17.36
C SER A 50 2.03 19.08 -16.91
N GLU A 51 1.17 19.76 -16.14
CA GLU A 51 1.46 21.10 -15.60
C GLU A 51 2.63 21.10 -14.59
N TRP A 52 2.84 19.98 -13.89
CA TRP A 52 3.94 19.84 -12.93
C TRP A 52 5.24 19.35 -13.56
N ASP A 53 5.20 18.94 -14.82
CA ASP A 53 6.29 18.22 -15.49
C ASP A 53 6.81 17.07 -14.63
N GLN A 54 5.88 16.23 -14.14
CA GLN A 54 6.15 15.15 -13.19
C GLN A 54 5.56 13.84 -13.69
N LYS A 55 6.34 12.77 -13.58
CA LYS A 55 5.89 11.40 -13.85
C LYS A 55 5.10 10.84 -12.67
N ALA A 56 4.32 9.80 -12.91
CA ALA A 56 3.60 9.08 -11.87
C ALA A 56 3.80 7.57 -11.92
N CYS A 57 3.83 6.96 -10.74
CA CYS A 57 3.62 5.54 -10.54
C CYS A 57 2.19 5.33 -10.05
N ILE A 58 1.39 4.52 -10.77
CA ILE A 58 -0.01 4.28 -10.44
C ILE A 58 -0.22 2.81 -10.11
N HIS A 59 -0.59 2.52 -8.86
CA HIS A 59 -0.97 1.19 -8.42
C HIS A 59 -2.50 1.07 -8.36
N VAL A 60 -3.05 0.32 -9.30
CA VAL A 60 -4.50 0.06 -9.36
C VAL A 60 -4.85 -1.02 -8.34
N THR A 61 -5.87 -0.75 -7.55
CA THR A 61 -6.34 -1.61 -6.46
C THR A 61 -7.85 -1.46 -6.28
N GLY A 62 -8.38 -1.88 -5.13
CA GLY A 62 -9.78 -1.74 -4.77
C GLY A 62 -10.14 -2.70 -3.64
N GLY A 63 -11.36 -3.25 -3.66
CA GLY A 63 -11.63 -4.51 -3.02
C GLY A 63 -10.80 -5.58 -3.74
N GLU A 64 -11.24 -5.99 -4.95
CA GLU A 64 -10.45 -6.81 -5.87
C GLU A 64 -10.53 -6.22 -7.28
N PRO A 65 -9.45 -5.60 -7.79
CA PRO A 65 -9.49 -4.91 -9.07
C PRO A 65 -9.72 -5.84 -10.26
N LEU A 66 -9.31 -7.12 -10.15
CA LEU A 66 -9.52 -8.12 -11.21
C LEU A 66 -10.98 -8.53 -11.42
N LEU A 67 -11.90 -8.08 -10.55
CA LEU A 67 -13.34 -8.23 -10.72
C LEU A 67 -13.96 -7.10 -11.56
N LYS A 68 -13.29 -5.94 -11.67
CA LYS A 68 -13.86 -4.79 -12.36
C LYS A 68 -13.64 -4.89 -13.87
N PRO A 69 -14.72 -4.87 -14.69
CA PRO A 69 -14.61 -4.96 -16.15
C PRO A 69 -13.76 -3.86 -16.78
N GLU A 70 -13.78 -2.66 -16.19
CA GLU A 70 -13.06 -1.48 -16.68
C GLU A 70 -11.56 -1.51 -16.36
N LEU A 71 -11.05 -2.50 -15.63
CA LEU A 71 -9.62 -2.59 -15.31
C LEU A 71 -8.74 -2.58 -16.55
N LEU A 72 -9.00 -3.46 -17.52
CA LEU A 72 -8.17 -3.56 -18.71
C LEU A 72 -8.26 -2.32 -19.61
N PRO A 73 -9.45 -1.76 -19.88
CA PRO A 73 -9.56 -0.45 -20.53
C PRO A 73 -8.80 0.66 -19.82
N LEU A 74 -8.82 0.69 -18.48
CA LEU A 74 -8.09 1.70 -17.70
C LEU A 74 -6.57 1.52 -17.83
N LEU A 75 -6.07 0.28 -17.73
CA LEU A 75 -4.66 -0.01 -17.91
C LEU A 75 -4.18 0.36 -19.31
N ASP A 76 -4.95 0.02 -20.38
CA ASP A 76 -4.62 0.41 -21.76
C ASP A 76 -4.56 1.93 -21.91
N HIS A 77 -5.52 2.63 -21.33
CA HIS A 77 -5.54 4.09 -21.37
C HIS A 77 -4.32 4.70 -20.67
N LEU A 78 -3.96 4.21 -19.48
CA LEU A 78 -2.83 4.72 -18.71
C LEU A 78 -1.47 4.32 -19.30
N ASP A 79 -1.35 3.13 -19.89
CA ASP A 79 -0.12 2.63 -20.51
C ASP A 79 0.37 3.52 -21.64
N ARG A 80 -0.57 4.16 -22.37
CA ARG A 80 -0.28 5.06 -23.48
C ARG A 80 0.13 6.47 -23.05
N GLN A 81 0.02 6.83 -21.76
CA GLN A 81 0.23 8.20 -21.31
C GLN A 81 1.70 8.50 -21.01
N SER A 82 2.25 9.56 -21.58
CA SER A 82 3.67 9.94 -21.42
C SER A 82 4.05 10.26 -19.97
N PHE A 83 3.12 10.77 -19.16
CA PHE A 83 3.35 11.10 -17.75
C PHE A 83 3.13 9.92 -16.78
N VAL A 84 2.71 8.77 -17.28
CA VAL A 84 2.72 7.52 -16.49
C VAL A 84 4.03 6.80 -16.74
N ASP A 85 4.79 6.55 -15.69
CA ASP A 85 6.08 5.89 -15.73
C ASP A 85 5.96 4.40 -15.43
N GLU A 86 5.22 4.07 -14.38
CA GLU A 86 4.99 2.70 -13.92
C GLU A 86 3.53 2.46 -13.56
N LEU A 87 3.05 1.30 -13.94
CA LEU A 87 1.77 0.73 -13.48
C LEU A 87 2.03 -0.48 -12.58
N GLY A 88 1.18 -0.66 -11.59
CA GLY A 88 1.13 -1.86 -10.76
C GLY A 88 -0.30 -2.27 -10.45
N ILE A 89 -0.50 -3.52 -10.08
CA ILE A 89 -1.78 -4.04 -9.58
C ILE A 89 -1.57 -4.57 -8.17
N ILE A 90 -2.51 -4.25 -7.26
CA ILE A 90 -2.58 -4.83 -5.92
C ILE A 90 -3.83 -5.70 -5.89
N THR A 91 -3.67 -7.00 -5.69
CA THR A 91 -4.73 -8.01 -5.74
C THR A 91 -4.66 -8.98 -4.56
N ASN A 92 -5.78 -9.61 -4.23
CA ASN A 92 -5.79 -10.72 -3.29
C ASN A 92 -5.23 -12.03 -3.90
N GLY A 93 -4.94 -12.06 -5.18
CA GLY A 93 -4.27 -13.14 -5.87
C GLY A 93 -5.16 -14.33 -6.31
N LEU A 94 -6.41 -14.42 -5.85
CA LEU A 94 -7.28 -15.55 -6.18
C LEU A 94 -7.62 -15.64 -7.68
N LEU A 95 -7.70 -14.49 -8.34
CA LEU A 95 -8.08 -14.39 -9.76
C LEU A 95 -6.87 -14.25 -10.69
N VAL A 96 -5.66 -14.36 -10.18
CA VAL A 96 -4.42 -14.38 -10.96
C VAL A 96 -4.28 -15.75 -11.61
N ASP A 97 -4.64 -15.85 -12.89
CA ASP A 97 -4.50 -17.06 -13.71
C ASP A 97 -3.65 -16.78 -14.96
N ARG A 98 -3.32 -17.83 -15.71
CA ARG A 98 -2.47 -17.72 -16.90
C ARG A 98 -3.05 -16.81 -17.98
N GLU A 99 -4.37 -16.84 -18.16
CA GLU A 99 -5.03 -16.03 -19.19
C GLU A 99 -4.96 -14.54 -18.81
N LYS A 100 -5.27 -14.19 -17.54
CA LYS A 100 -5.15 -12.83 -17.06
C LYS A 100 -3.72 -12.34 -17.11
N MET A 101 -2.75 -13.14 -16.67
CA MET A 101 -1.33 -12.78 -16.74
C MET A 101 -0.90 -12.49 -18.19
N ARG A 102 -1.31 -13.32 -19.15
CA ARG A 102 -1.03 -13.07 -20.57
C ARG A 102 -1.63 -11.74 -21.04
N ARG A 103 -2.89 -11.45 -20.70
CA ARG A 103 -3.55 -10.16 -21.06
C ARG A 103 -2.89 -8.97 -20.39
N LEU A 104 -2.43 -9.12 -19.15
CA LEU A 104 -1.72 -8.06 -18.42
C LEU A 104 -0.32 -7.83 -19.01
N SER A 105 0.32 -8.82 -19.61
CA SER A 105 1.64 -8.66 -20.22
C SER A 105 1.65 -7.80 -21.50
N ASP A 106 0.48 -7.50 -22.06
CA ASP A 106 0.36 -6.58 -23.20
C ASP A 106 0.66 -5.12 -22.82
N PHE A 107 0.55 -4.76 -21.52
CA PHE A 107 0.80 -3.39 -21.05
C PHE A 107 2.27 -3.16 -20.74
N SER A 108 2.88 -2.23 -21.47
CA SER A 108 4.33 -2.01 -21.45
C SER A 108 4.84 -1.42 -20.11
N LYS A 109 4.02 -0.63 -19.44
CA LYS A 109 4.33 0.03 -18.17
C LYS A 109 3.88 -0.74 -16.94
N LEU A 110 3.10 -1.80 -17.10
CA LEU A 110 2.74 -2.68 -15.99
C LEU A 110 3.96 -3.51 -15.60
N LYS A 111 4.58 -3.15 -14.48
CA LYS A 111 5.81 -3.76 -13.98
C LYS A 111 5.61 -4.62 -12.76
N LYS A 112 4.63 -4.32 -11.92
CA LYS A 112 4.46 -4.93 -10.59
C LYS A 112 3.10 -5.55 -10.39
N ILE A 113 3.09 -6.79 -9.93
CA ILE A 113 1.91 -7.48 -9.41
C ILE A 113 2.12 -7.72 -7.92
N LYS A 114 1.39 -6.98 -7.09
CA LYS A 114 1.46 -7.08 -5.64
C LYS A 114 0.34 -7.99 -5.16
N ILE A 115 0.70 -9.12 -4.56
CA ILE A 115 -0.24 -10.17 -4.14
C ILE A 115 -0.27 -10.22 -2.63
N SER A 116 -1.47 -10.16 -2.09
CA SER A 116 -1.67 -10.16 -0.64
C SER A 116 -1.55 -11.57 -0.05
N LEU A 117 -0.67 -11.74 0.95
CA LEU A 117 -0.46 -13.00 1.68
C LEU A 117 -0.09 -12.68 3.14
N ASP A 118 -0.86 -13.18 4.11
CA ASP A 118 -0.70 -12.84 5.53
C ASP A 118 -0.19 -13.99 6.41
N GLY A 119 0.41 -14.99 5.78
CA GLY A 119 1.05 -16.12 6.46
C GLY A 119 1.89 -16.94 5.51
N ALA A 120 2.83 -17.72 6.06
CA ALA A 120 3.68 -18.66 5.33
C ALA A 120 3.05 -20.06 5.20
N ASP A 121 1.88 -20.25 5.79
CA ASP A 121 1.12 -21.49 5.82
C ASP A 121 -0.38 -21.21 5.78
N ALA A 122 -1.16 -22.26 5.48
CA ALA A 122 -2.61 -22.16 5.37
C ALA A 122 -3.27 -21.81 6.71
N GLU A 123 -2.76 -22.32 7.83
CA GLU A 123 -3.34 -22.05 9.15
C GLU A 123 -3.30 -20.54 9.46
N THR A 124 -2.15 -19.91 9.33
CA THR A 124 -1.95 -18.49 9.61
C THR A 124 -2.67 -17.60 8.60
N ASN A 125 -2.48 -17.86 7.30
CA ASN A 125 -3.03 -17.02 6.26
C ASN A 125 -4.56 -17.08 6.22
N ASP A 126 -5.14 -18.28 6.28
CA ASP A 126 -6.57 -18.49 6.09
C ASP A 126 -7.39 -18.07 7.32
N ALA A 127 -6.78 -18.06 8.51
CA ALA A 127 -7.38 -17.46 9.70
C ALA A 127 -7.65 -15.95 9.55
N ILE A 128 -6.89 -15.26 8.68
CA ILE A 128 -7.04 -13.82 8.42
C ILE A 128 -7.88 -13.58 7.15
N ARG A 129 -7.65 -14.37 6.10
CA ARG A 129 -8.21 -14.09 4.77
C ARG A 129 -9.46 -14.89 4.42
N SER A 130 -9.44 -16.16 4.49
CA SER A 130 -10.52 -17.15 4.40
C SER A 130 -9.92 -18.53 4.08
N ARG A 131 -10.65 -19.58 4.43
CA ARG A 131 -10.24 -20.97 4.21
C ARG A 131 -9.96 -21.27 2.73
N GLY A 132 -8.82 -21.92 2.45
CA GLY A 132 -8.40 -22.35 1.11
C GLY A 132 -7.76 -21.25 0.26
N VAL A 133 -7.61 -20.04 0.79
CA VAL A 133 -6.99 -18.91 0.08
C VAL A 133 -5.50 -19.14 -0.10
N PHE A 134 -4.79 -19.62 0.92
CA PHE A 134 -3.34 -19.81 0.88
C PHE A 134 -2.91 -20.70 -0.27
N GLU A 135 -3.45 -21.90 -0.37
CA GLU A 135 -3.09 -22.87 -1.41
C GLU A 135 -3.34 -22.30 -2.81
N LYS A 136 -4.51 -21.69 -3.02
CA LYS A 136 -4.87 -21.11 -4.31
C LYS A 136 -3.96 -19.95 -4.68
N VAL A 137 -3.66 -19.07 -3.74
CA VAL A 137 -2.78 -17.92 -3.97
C VAL A 137 -1.34 -18.38 -4.25
N MET A 138 -0.82 -19.36 -3.51
CA MET A 138 0.52 -19.91 -3.76
C MET A 138 0.62 -20.59 -5.15
N GLN A 139 -0.42 -21.31 -5.58
CA GLN A 139 -0.50 -21.83 -6.93
C GLN A 139 -0.41 -20.69 -7.97
N ASN A 140 -1.16 -19.62 -7.76
CA ASN A 140 -1.20 -18.47 -8.67
C ASN A 140 0.12 -17.69 -8.67
N ILE A 141 0.76 -17.52 -7.51
CA ILE A 141 2.10 -16.95 -7.39
C ILE A 141 3.11 -17.75 -8.18
N SER A 142 3.07 -19.10 -8.07
CA SER A 142 3.98 -19.96 -8.84
C SER A 142 3.84 -19.79 -10.36
N TRP A 143 2.67 -19.41 -10.86
CA TRP A 143 2.52 -19.06 -12.27
C TRP A 143 3.03 -17.65 -12.56
N ALA A 144 2.65 -16.68 -11.74
CA ALA A 144 3.03 -15.28 -11.93
C ALA A 144 4.56 -15.09 -11.88
N SER A 145 5.28 -15.78 -10.97
CA SER A 145 6.74 -15.69 -10.84
C SER A 145 7.51 -16.30 -12.02
N LYS A 146 6.88 -17.19 -12.79
CA LYS A 146 7.47 -17.74 -14.02
C LYS A 146 7.40 -16.77 -15.20
N GLU A 147 6.45 -15.85 -15.16
CA GLU A 147 6.30 -14.78 -16.14
C GLU A 147 7.27 -13.65 -15.79
N LYS A 148 8.54 -13.78 -16.20
CA LYS A 148 9.62 -12.79 -15.93
C LYS A 148 9.32 -11.35 -16.37
N ARG A 149 8.12 -11.10 -16.88
CA ARG A 149 7.61 -9.80 -17.33
C ARG A 149 7.29 -8.86 -16.17
N PHE A 150 6.90 -9.41 -15.01
CA PHE A 150 6.46 -8.67 -13.84
C PHE A 150 7.33 -8.95 -12.64
N GLU A 151 7.53 -7.95 -11.80
CA GLU A 151 7.93 -8.14 -10.42
C GLU A 151 6.72 -8.62 -9.62
N VAL A 152 6.79 -9.85 -9.10
CA VAL A 152 5.81 -10.40 -8.18
C VAL A 152 6.23 -10.06 -6.76
N ILE A 153 5.39 -9.32 -6.05
CA ILE A 153 5.68 -8.83 -4.70
C ILE A 153 4.58 -9.30 -3.77
N VAL A 154 4.94 -9.93 -2.67
CA VAL A 154 4.00 -10.26 -1.60
C VAL A 154 3.76 -9.03 -0.73
N MET A 155 2.49 -8.78 -0.39
CA MET A 155 2.10 -7.78 0.60
C MET A 155 1.58 -8.48 1.86
N PHE A 156 2.26 -8.25 2.96
CA PHE A 156 1.98 -8.81 4.27
C PHE A 156 1.55 -7.71 5.24
N THR A 157 0.35 -7.83 5.79
CA THR A 157 -0.12 -6.93 6.84
C THR A 157 0.17 -7.55 8.20
N VAL A 158 1.16 -6.97 8.93
CA VAL A 158 1.58 -7.53 10.21
C VAL A 158 0.57 -7.25 11.31
N MET A 159 0.20 -8.32 12.02
CA MET A 159 -0.71 -8.38 13.16
C MET A 159 -0.08 -9.23 14.27
N LYS A 160 -0.58 -9.17 15.50
CA LYS A 160 -0.06 -10.02 16.59
C LYS A 160 -0.09 -11.50 16.24
N LYS A 161 -1.20 -11.96 15.66
CA LYS A 161 -1.41 -13.38 15.33
C LYS A 161 -0.48 -13.93 14.25
N ASN A 162 0.09 -13.07 13.39
CA ASN A 162 0.98 -13.51 12.30
C ASN A 162 2.43 -13.00 12.41
N LEU A 163 2.74 -12.18 13.42
CA LEU A 163 4.08 -11.63 13.61
C LEU A 163 5.16 -12.73 13.64
N ARG A 164 4.91 -13.82 14.38
CA ARG A 164 5.86 -14.94 14.51
C ARG A 164 6.03 -15.75 13.22
N ASN A 165 5.12 -15.59 12.27
CA ASN A 165 5.18 -16.28 10.98
C ASN A 165 6.09 -15.57 9.96
N LEU A 166 6.51 -14.33 10.26
CA LEU A 166 7.31 -13.48 9.35
C LEU A 166 8.63 -14.13 8.87
N PRO A 167 9.46 -14.79 9.72
CA PRO A 167 10.67 -15.47 9.24
C PRO A 167 10.37 -16.60 8.25
N SER A 168 9.31 -17.38 8.51
CA SER A 168 8.87 -18.44 7.60
C SER A 168 8.32 -17.89 6.28
N LEU A 169 7.61 -16.75 6.33
CA LEU A 169 7.11 -16.07 5.14
C LEU A 169 8.27 -15.53 4.29
N PHE A 170 9.30 -15.00 4.93
CA PHE A 170 10.50 -14.55 4.23
C PHE A 170 11.13 -15.70 3.44
N LYS A 171 11.35 -16.84 4.10
CA LYS A 171 11.87 -18.05 3.46
C LYS A 171 10.98 -18.54 2.33
N LEU A 172 9.64 -18.58 2.55
CA LEU A 172 8.68 -18.97 1.52
C LEU A 172 8.79 -18.08 0.28
N CYS A 173 8.92 -16.76 0.45
CA CYS A 173 9.07 -15.82 -0.65
C CYS A 173 10.34 -16.10 -1.48
N GLN A 174 11.48 -16.32 -0.80
CA GLN A 174 12.73 -16.65 -1.48
C GLN A 174 12.62 -17.98 -2.26
N ASP A 175 12.14 -19.04 -1.61
CA ASP A 175 12.01 -20.38 -2.20
C ASP A 175 11.01 -20.41 -3.37
N SER A 176 10.04 -19.48 -3.41
CA SER A 176 9.02 -19.36 -4.46
C SER A 176 9.40 -18.46 -5.64
N GLY A 177 10.61 -17.89 -5.64
CA GLY A 177 11.06 -16.98 -6.70
C GLY A 177 10.27 -15.67 -6.78
N ILE A 178 9.77 -15.20 -5.62
CA ILE A 178 9.09 -13.91 -5.48
C ILE A 178 10.14 -12.81 -5.47
N ASN A 179 9.87 -11.68 -6.16
CA ASN A 179 10.82 -10.59 -6.30
C ASN A 179 10.90 -9.67 -5.07
N GLY A 180 9.87 -9.68 -4.22
CA GLY A 180 9.91 -8.83 -3.03
C GLY A 180 8.79 -9.12 -2.03
N LEU A 181 8.98 -8.61 -0.83
CA LEU A 181 8.03 -8.65 0.28
C LEU A 181 7.82 -7.24 0.83
N ILE A 182 6.58 -6.80 0.93
CA ILE A 182 6.22 -5.55 1.61
C ILE A 182 5.54 -5.91 2.92
N ILE A 183 6.11 -5.43 4.03
CA ILE A 183 5.54 -5.57 5.38
C ILE A 183 4.85 -4.26 5.71
N GLU A 184 3.53 -4.29 5.83
CA GLU A 184 2.70 -3.14 6.15
C GLU A 184 2.12 -3.25 7.57
N ARG A 185 1.90 -2.11 8.21
CA ARG A 185 1.20 -2.02 9.50
C ARG A 185 -0.27 -2.37 9.34
N PHE A 186 -0.81 -3.14 10.25
CA PHE A 186 -2.26 -3.26 10.40
C PHE A 186 -2.83 -1.96 10.96
N ILE A 187 -3.81 -1.39 10.27
CA ILE A 187 -4.56 -0.20 10.69
C ILE A 187 -6.02 -0.63 10.93
N PRO A 188 -6.55 -0.55 12.16
CA PRO A 188 -7.86 -1.07 12.52
C PRO A 188 -8.99 -0.15 12.03
N LEU A 189 -9.31 -0.25 10.74
CA LEU A 189 -10.39 0.46 10.06
C LEU A 189 -11.36 -0.55 9.42
N GLY A 190 -12.53 -0.09 9.03
CA GLY A 190 -13.55 -0.93 8.41
C GLY A 190 -13.83 -2.19 9.24
N LYS A 191 -13.80 -3.37 8.60
CA LYS A 191 -13.93 -4.66 9.32
C LYS A 191 -12.82 -4.88 10.34
N GLY A 192 -11.60 -4.40 10.07
CA GLY A 192 -10.47 -4.52 10.96
C GLY A 192 -10.67 -3.90 12.35
N LYS A 193 -11.69 -3.05 12.54
CA LYS A 193 -12.07 -2.57 13.87
C LYS A 193 -12.48 -3.71 14.80
N GLY A 194 -13.05 -4.79 14.26
CA GLY A 194 -13.45 -5.97 15.03
C GLY A 194 -12.29 -6.75 15.64
N VAL A 195 -11.08 -6.53 15.17
CA VAL A 195 -9.85 -7.18 15.64
C VAL A 195 -8.79 -6.16 16.05
N MET A 196 -9.20 -5.07 16.65
CA MET A 196 -8.31 -4.00 17.11
C MET A 196 -7.23 -4.49 18.10
N ASN A 197 -7.52 -5.54 18.87
CA ASN A 197 -6.58 -6.21 19.76
C ASN A 197 -5.37 -6.84 19.03
N GLU A 198 -5.47 -7.03 17.72
CA GLU A 198 -4.38 -7.55 16.88
C GLU A 198 -3.39 -6.46 16.40
N VAL A 199 -3.63 -5.18 16.73
CA VAL A 199 -2.65 -4.12 16.50
C VAL A 199 -1.43 -4.38 17.40
N LEU A 200 -0.24 -4.35 16.80
CA LEU A 200 1.00 -4.50 17.58
C LEU A 200 1.11 -3.37 18.61
N HIS A 201 1.65 -3.69 19.76
CA HIS A 201 2.14 -2.68 20.70
C HIS A 201 3.51 -2.15 20.23
N ARG A 202 3.96 -1.07 20.84
CA ARG A 202 5.25 -0.44 20.52
C ARG A 202 6.41 -1.42 20.66
N GLU A 203 6.39 -2.23 21.69
CA GLU A 203 7.40 -3.23 22.01
C GLU A 203 7.47 -4.31 20.93
N GLU A 204 6.31 -4.85 20.50
CA GLU A 204 6.21 -5.86 19.45
C GLU A 204 6.66 -5.30 18.09
N TRP A 205 6.30 -4.04 17.79
CA TRP A 205 6.79 -3.36 16.59
C TRP A 205 8.31 -3.17 16.62
N SER A 206 8.86 -2.76 17.78
CA SER A 206 10.32 -2.60 17.96
C SER A 206 11.05 -3.93 17.83
N GLU A 207 10.48 -5.02 18.38
CA GLU A 207 11.03 -6.37 18.24
C GLU A 207 11.10 -6.79 16.76
N MET A 208 10.03 -6.56 16.00
CA MET A 208 9.98 -6.83 14.57
C MET A 208 11.04 -6.02 13.80
N VAL A 209 11.15 -4.72 14.06
CA VAL A 209 12.16 -3.86 13.44
C VAL A 209 13.56 -4.36 13.79
N GLY A 210 13.83 -4.67 15.07
CA GLY A 210 15.11 -5.23 15.53
C GLY A 210 15.43 -6.59 14.90
N MET A 211 14.42 -7.41 14.58
CA MET A 211 14.61 -8.66 13.83
C MET A 211 15.04 -8.37 12.39
N LEU A 212 14.38 -7.42 11.71
CA LEU A 212 14.73 -7.03 10.34
C LEU A 212 16.14 -6.42 10.28
N THR A 213 16.47 -5.49 11.18
CA THR A 213 17.81 -4.84 11.20
C THR A 213 18.92 -5.85 11.43
N ARG A 214 18.73 -6.81 12.35
CA ARG A 214 19.72 -7.91 12.54
C ARG A 214 19.83 -8.80 11.31
N PHE A 215 18.72 -9.15 10.69
CA PHE A 215 18.74 -10.01 9.50
C PHE A 215 19.48 -9.37 8.34
N PHE A 216 19.34 -8.06 8.16
CA PHE A 216 19.99 -7.29 7.09
C PHE A 216 21.35 -6.69 7.53
N SER A 217 21.90 -7.08 8.67
CA SER A 217 23.18 -6.59 9.20
C SER A 217 23.28 -5.06 9.22
N ILE A 218 22.17 -4.38 9.50
CA ILE A 218 22.14 -2.93 9.68
C ILE A 218 22.73 -2.64 11.05
N GLU A 219 24.03 -2.26 11.08
CA GLU A 219 24.78 -2.04 12.31
C GLU A 219 24.44 -0.69 12.97
N GLY A 220 24.47 -0.69 14.30
CA GLY A 220 24.42 0.50 15.15
C GLY A 220 23.01 1.00 15.47
N GLU A 221 22.98 2.15 16.16
CA GLU A 221 21.76 2.93 16.39
C GLU A 221 21.33 3.64 15.09
N ASP A 222 21.25 2.88 13.99
CA ASP A 222 20.84 3.45 12.71
C ASP A 222 19.36 3.78 12.75
N HIS A 223 19.07 5.02 13.11
CA HIS A 223 17.72 5.56 13.10
C HIS A 223 17.15 5.76 11.68
N SER A 224 17.89 5.38 10.63
CA SER A 224 17.48 5.51 9.23
C SER A 224 16.18 4.76 8.92
N VAL A 225 15.93 3.65 9.63
CA VAL A 225 14.70 2.84 9.46
C VAL A 225 13.47 3.41 10.19
N LEU A 226 13.67 4.36 11.12
CA LEU A 226 12.55 4.93 11.91
C LEU A 226 11.51 5.69 11.06
N PRO A 227 11.87 6.42 10.00
CA PRO A 227 10.90 7.05 9.11
C PRO A 227 10.03 6.05 8.35
N TYR A 228 10.41 4.78 8.30
CA TYR A 228 9.73 3.79 7.48
C TYR A 228 8.37 3.42 8.07
N GLN A 229 7.35 3.57 7.26
CA GLN A 229 5.97 3.21 7.62
C GLN A 229 5.58 1.83 7.09
N ALA A 230 6.37 1.31 6.15
CA ALA A 230 6.37 -0.05 5.67
C ALA A 230 7.82 -0.45 5.36
N PHE A 231 8.10 -1.74 5.36
CA PHE A 231 9.39 -2.29 4.99
C PHE A 231 9.22 -3.05 3.68
N GLN A 232 10.03 -2.69 2.70
CA GLN A 232 10.09 -3.42 1.43
C GLN A 232 11.39 -4.20 1.39
N ILE A 233 11.29 -5.49 1.18
CA ILE A 233 12.40 -6.38 0.96
C ILE A 233 12.42 -6.72 -0.52
N ARG A 234 13.57 -6.53 -1.18
CA ARG A 234 13.81 -6.99 -2.54
C ARG A 234 14.62 -8.27 -2.46
N PHE A 235 14.15 -9.31 -3.12
CA PHE A 235 14.92 -10.54 -3.31
C PHE A 235 15.67 -10.44 -4.64
N SER A 236 16.97 -10.54 -4.60
CA SER A 236 17.87 -10.60 -5.76
C SER A 236 18.60 -11.94 -5.80
N GLU A 237 19.34 -12.19 -6.90
CA GLU A 237 20.18 -13.40 -7.02
C GLU A 237 21.38 -13.36 -6.07
N GLU A 238 21.79 -12.16 -5.61
CA GLU A 238 22.91 -11.98 -4.67
C GLU A 238 22.40 -12.09 -3.22
N GLU A 239 22.08 -10.96 -2.59
CA GLU A 239 21.56 -10.91 -1.23
C GLU A 239 20.26 -10.10 -1.19
N PRO A 240 19.30 -10.45 -0.30
CA PRO A 240 18.10 -9.66 -0.13
C PRO A 240 18.44 -8.27 0.44
N GLU A 241 17.77 -7.26 -0.08
CA GLU A 241 17.95 -5.85 0.29
C GLU A 241 16.73 -5.32 1.05
N LEU A 242 16.97 -4.64 2.16
CA LEU A 242 15.92 -3.93 2.90
C LEU A 242 15.79 -2.50 2.38
N LEU A 243 14.65 -2.20 1.77
CA LEU A 243 14.26 -0.88 1.33
C LEU A 243 13.18 -0.33 2.26
N GLY A 244 13.36 0.87 2.75
CA GLY A 244 12.31 1.52 3.52
C GLY A 244 11.26 2.17 2.64
N ALA A 245 10.05 2.27 3.16
CA ALA A 245 8.98 3.06 2.55
C ALA A 245 8.55 4.17 3.52
N PRO A 246 9.11 5.39 3.39
CA PRO A 246 8.68 6.53 4.17
C PRO A 246 7.23 6.88 3.84
N CYS A 247 6.59 7.64 4.73
CA CYS A 247 5.22 8.06 4.53
C CYS A 247 5.10 9.08 3.39
N VAL A 248 4.32 8.77 2.38
CA VAL A 248 4.07 9.63 1.20
C VAL A 248 3.03 10.73 1.44
N ILE A 249 2.33 10.70 2.58
CA ILE A 249 1.25 11.66 2.89
C ILE A 249 1.78 13.10 2.87
N GLY A 250 1.22 13.91 1.98
CA GLY A 250 1.57 15.32 1.82
C GLY A 250 2.93 15.57 1.16
N VAL A 251 3.66 14.54 0.75
CA VAL A 251 4.98 14.61 0.11
C VAL A 251 4.87 14.40 -1.40
N ASP A 252 4.50 13.19 -1.82
CA ASP A 252 4.53 12.74 -3.21
C ASP A 252 3.52 11.63 -3.51
N GLY A 253 2.47 11.47 -2.69
CA GLY A 253 1.49 10.42 -2.91
C GLY A 253 0.09 10.71 -2.38
N LEU A 254 -0.88 10.09 -3.03
CA LEU A 254 -2.32 10.17 -2.71
C LEU A 254 -3.01 8.83 -3.01
N CYS A 255 -4.20 8.68 -2.43
CA CYS A 255 -5.11 7.59 -2.77
C CYS A 255 -6.37 8.15 -3.43
N ILE A 256 -6.86 7.48 -4.48
CA ILE A 256 -8.12 7.79 -5.16
C ILE A 256 -9.09 6.66 -4.86
N MET A 257 -10.28 7.01 -4.42
CA MET A 257 -11.33 6.07 -4.06
C MET A 257 -12.27 5.79 -5.25
N PRO A 258 -13.09 4.72 -5.20
CA PRO A 258 -13.91 4.29 -6.34
C PRO A 258 -14.87 5.34 -6.88
N GLU A 259 -15.30 6.28 -6.05
CA GLU A 259 -16.20 7.40 -6.39
C GLU A 259 -15.44 8.68 -6.80
N GLY A 260 -14.12 8.63 -6.94
CA GLY A 260 -13.30 9.78 -7.32
C GLY A 260 -12.83 10.65 -6.15
N ASN A 261 -13.19 10.32 -4.91
CA ASN A 261 -12.68 11.01 -3.73
C ASN A 261 -11.17 10.81 -3.59
N VAL A 262 -10.48 11.84 -3.12
CA VAL A 262 -9.03 11.81 -2.84
C VAL A 262 -8.81 11.70 -1.34
N PHE A 263 -8.00 10.72 -0.94
CA PHE A 263 -7.56 10.54 0.44
C PHE A 263 -6.04 10.71 0.52
N PRO A 264 -5.49 11.21 1.64
CA PRO A 264 -4.04 11.25 1.85
C PRO A 264 -3.38 9.87 1.81
N CYS A 265 -4.09 8.85 2.28
CA CYS A 265 -3.69 7.45 2.28
C CYS A 265 -4.94 6.57 2.25
N ARG A 266 -4.88 5.40 1.60
CA ARG A 266 -6.02 4.45 1.57
C ARG A 266 -6.54 4.05 2.96
N ARG A 267 -5.65 4.10 3.97
CA ARG A 267 -5.94 3.78 5.37
C ARG A 267 -6.13 5.03 6.24
N PHE A 268 -6.46 6.16 5.62
CA PHE A 268 -6.76 7.40 6.30
C PHE A 268 -8.04 7.99 5.71
N PRO A 269 -9.22 7.61 6.23
CA PRO A 269 -10.52 7.81 5.58
C PRO A 269 -11.04 9.26 5.74
N VAL A 270 -10.22 10.23 5.42
CA VAL A 270 -10.57 11.65 5.39
C VAL A 270 -10.42 12.16 3.96
N SER A 271 -11.56 12.47 3.34
CA SER A 271 -11.57 13.04 1.98
C SER A 271 -11.02 14.45 1.99
N ILE A 272 -10.15 14.75 1.02
CA ILE A 272 -9.56 16.08 0.80
C ILE A 272 -10.05 16.72 -0.50
N GLY A 273 -10.97 16.09 -1.19
CA GLY A 273 -11.59 16.56 -2.43
C GLY A 273 -12.08 15.41 -3.31
N ASN A 274 -12.66 15.74 -4.46
CA ASN A 274 -13.12 14.77 -5.45
C ASN A 274 -12.65 15.19 -6.85
N LEU A 275 -12.04 14.25 -7.61
CA LEU A 275 -11.44 14.51 -8.91
C LEU A 275 -12.46 14.68 -10.05
N LEU A 276 -13.73 14.34 -9.83
CA LEU A 276 -14.80 14.66 -10.78
C LEU A 276 -15.22 16.13 -10.70
N GLU A 277 -14.92 16.81 -9.59
CA GLU A 277 -15.38 18.15 -9.28
C GLU A 277 -14.24 19.18 -9.23
N THR A 278 -13.06 18.74 -8.79
CA THR A 278 -11.96 19.64 -8.48
C THR A 278 -10.65 19.15 -9.12
N PRO A 279 -9.88 20.02 -9.80
CA PRO A 279 -8.55 19.66 -10.31
C PRO A 279 -7.61 19.18 -9.19
N LEU A 280 -6.84 18.13 -9.46
CA LEU A 280 -5.86 17.56 -8.52
C LEU A 280 -4.90 18.64 -7.99
N LYS A 281 -4.42 19.51 -8.86
CA LYS A 281 -3.53 20.63 -8.48
C LYS A 281 -4.13 21.49 -7.37
N LYS A 282 -5.44 21.77 -7.42
CA LYS A 282 -6.14 22.54 -6.42
C LYS A 282 -6.25 21.76 -5.12
N ILE A 283 -6.68 20.49 -5.17
CA ILE A 283 -6.76 19.59 -4.01
C ILE A 283 -5.40 19.54 -3.31
N TRP A 284 -4.32 19.28 -4.06
CA TRP A 284 -2.96 19.15 -3.52
C TRP A 284 -2.43 20.38 -2.83
N ARG A 285 -2.73 21.56 -3.39
CA ARG A 285 -2.21 22.84 -2.89
C ARG A 285 -3.06 23.46 -1.79
N GLN A 286 -4.39 23.26 -1.83
CA GLN A 286 -5.33 24.01 -1.00
C GLN A 286 -5.97 23.18 0.09
N SER A 287 -5.72 21.87 0.18
CA SER A 287 -6.23 21.04 1.28
C SER A 287 -5.60 21.48 2.60
N ASP A 288 -6.41 21.97 3.52
CA ASP A 288 -5.99 22.36 4.88
C ASP A 288 -5.36 21.18 5.61
N LEU A 289 -5.95 19.98 5.48
CA LEU A 289 -5.42 18.76 6.05
C LEU A 289 -3.99 18.46 5.57
N LEU A 290 -3.74 18.56 4.26
CA LEU A 290 -2.38 18.32 3.73
C LEU A 290 -1.41 19.41 4.16
N GLN A 291 -1.85 20.67 4.22
CA GLN A 291 -1.02 21.77 4.70
C GLN A 291 -0.63 21.59 6.17
N GLU A 292 -1.59 21.13 6.99
CA GLU A 292 -1.36 20.84 8.39
C GLU A 292 -0.38 19.66 8.57
N LEU A 293 -0.59 18.55 7.83
CA LEU A 293 0.27 17.36 7.89
C LEU A 293 1.69 17.59 7.34
N ARG A 294 1.89 18.58 6.48
CA ARG A 294 3.22 18.95 5.98
C ARG A 294 4.09 19.62 7.01
N LYS A 295 3.49 20.22 8.03
CA LYS A 295 4.18 20.97 9.10
C LYS A 295 4.42 20.05 10.28
N LYS A 296 5.68 19.65 10.50
CA LYS A 296 6.06 18.75 11.59
C LYS A 296 5.74 19.35 12.97
N GLU A 297 5.85 20.65 13.10
CA GLU A 297 5.55 21.41 14.31
C GLU A 297 4.08 21.30 14.77
N ASN A 298 3.17 20.93 13.88
CA ASN A 298 1.77 20.68 14.23
C ASN A 298 1.57 19.32 14.91
N LEU A 299 2.53 18.39 14.75
CA LEU A 299 2.42 17.06 15.33
C LEU A 299 2.57 17.13 16.86
N LYS A 300 1.83 16.27 17.54
CA LYS A 300 1.79 16.20 19.01
C LYS A 300 2.76 15.14 19.56
N GLY A 301 3.00 15.20 20.85
CA GLY A 301 3.79 14.21 21.56
C GLY A 301 5.21 14.08 21.02
N ARG A 302 5.71 12.86 20.92
CA ARG A 302 7.07 12.56 20.42
C ARG A 302 7.29 13.05 19.00
N CYS A 303 6.30 12.90 18.12
CA CYS A 303 6.43 13.24 16.70
C CYS A 303 6.74 14.72 16.49
N GLY A 304 6.14 15.62 17.28
CA GLY A 304 6.37 17.07 17.17
C GLY A 304 7.72 17.53 17.71
N ARG A 305 8.35 16.75 18.60
CA ARG A 305 9.63 17.08 19.24
C ARG A 305 10.83 16.27 18.70
N CYS A 306 10.55 15.27 17.90
CA CYS A 306 11.55 14.35 17.37
C CYS A 306 12.46 15.04 16.34
N GLY A 307 13.79 14.87 16.48
CA GLY A 307 14.80 15.38 15.55
C GLY A 307 14.97 14.59 14.25
N VAL A 308 14.30 13.44 14.10
CA VAL A 308 14.43 12.60 12.89
C VAL A 308 13.85 13.34 11.70
N LYS A 309 14.72 13.66 10.75
CA LYS A 309 14.37 14.37 9.54
C LYS A 309 13.38 13.52 8.71
N ASP A 310 12.41 14.17 8.08
CA ASP A 310 11.42 13.58 7.16
C ASP A 310 10.50 12.51 7.79
N CYS A 311 10.66 12.17 9.07
CA CYS A 311 9.75 11.30 9.78
C CYS A 311 8.53 12.08 10.30
N ARG A 312 7.33 11.61 9.93
CA ARG A 312 6.04 12.13 10.42
C ARG A 312 5.26 11.09 11.23
N GLY A 313 5.81 9.88 11.42
CA GLY A 313 5.09 8.74 11.98
C GLY A 313 3.91 8.30 11.09
N CYS A 314 3.19 7.27 11.48
CA CYS A 314 2.01 6.81 10.74
C CYS A 314 0.75 7.59 11.14
N ARG A 315 0.34 8.54 10.32
CA ARG A 315 -0.85 9.37 10.58
C ARG A 315 -2.15 8.57 10.55
N SER A 316 -2.18 7.52 9.72
CA SER A 316 -3.33 6.61 9.65
C SER A 316 -3.50 5.81 10.94
N LEU A 317 -2.41 5.29 11.52
CA LEU A 317 -2.46 4.54 12.78
C LEU A 317 -2.80 5.46 13.96
N ALA A 318 -2.16 6.64 14.02
CA ALA A 318 -2.48 7.65 15.02
C ALA A 318 -3.98 7.97 15.00
N TYR A 319 -4.53 8.28 13.82
CA TYR A 319 -5.95 8.58 13.66
C TYR A 319 -6.86 7.39 14.02
N ALA A 320 -6.52 6.20 13.58
CA ALA A 320 -7.36 5.02 13.84
C ALA A 320 -7.47 4.67 15.34
N LEU A 321 -6.43 4.93 16.12
CA LEU A 321 -6.39 4.60 17.56
C LEU A 321 -6.79 5.75 18.47
N THR A 322 -6.61 7.01 18.05
CA THR A 322 -6.82 8.17 18.91
C THR A 322 -7.87 9.15 18.40
N HIS A 323 -8.36 8.97 17.17
CA HIS A 323 -9.19 9.93 16.44
C HIS A 323 -8.53 11.30 16.21
N ASP A 324 -7.22 11.40 16.46
CA ASP A 324 -6.40 12.59 16.24
C ASP A 324 -5.22 12.25 15.31
N TYR A 325 -5.27 12.71 14.07
CA TYR A 325 -4.20 12.45 13.09
C TYR A 325 -2.90 13.20 13.41
N LEU A 326 -2.91 14.15 14.32
CA LEU A 326 -1.72 14.85 14.79
C LEU A 326 -1.09 14.17 16.01
N ALA A 327 -1.76 13.20 16.63
CA ALA A 327 -1.23 12.46 17.77
C ALA A 327 0.10 11.77 17.43
N GLU A 328 0.89 11.43 18.43
CA GLU A 328 2.12 10.67 18.19
C GLU A 328 1.85 9.30 17.54
N ASP A 329 2.84 8.81 16.79
CA ASP A 329 2.77 7.46 16.22
C ASP A 329 2.84 6.43 17.34
N PRO A 330 1.80 5.58 17.52
CA PRO A 330 1.79 4.59 18.59
C PRO A 330 2.92 3.56 18.51
N HIS A 331 3.46 3.30 17.33
CA HIS A 331 4.57 2.37 17.11
C HIS A 331 5.96 3.01 17.26
N CYS A 332 6.04 4.33 17.48
CA CYS A 332 7.34 5.00 17.57
C CYS A 332 8.13 4.55 18.80
N ALA A 333 9.27 3.92 18.55
CA ALA A 333 10.22 3.48 19.58
C ALA A 333 11.43 4.41 19.72
N TYR A 334 11.44 5.56 19.02
CA TYR A 334 12.56 6.50 19.10
C TYR A 334 12.76 6.97 20.55
N PRO A 335 13.97 6.80 21.12
CA PRO A 335 14.25 7.29 22.46
C PRO A 335 14.12 8.80 22.48
N MET A 336 13.39 9.31 23.45
CA MET A 336 13.36 10.75 23.73
C MET A 336 14.56 11.04 24.64
N THR A 337 15.57 11.67 24.09
CA THR A 337 16.66 12.29 24.88
C THR A 337 16.16 13.55 25.58
#